data_3086b4bfcd2ab208e8cb48afee39b2af
#
_entry.id   3086b4bfcd2ab208e8cb48afee39b2af
#
_cell.length_a   1.000
_cell.length_b   1.000
_cell.length_c   1.000
_cell.angle_alpha   90.00
_cell.angle_beta   90.00
_cell.angle_gamma   90.00
#
_symmetry.space_group_name_H-M   'P 1'
#
loop_
_entity.id
_entity.type
_entity.pdbx_description
1 polymer ?
#
loop_
_entity_poly.entity_id
_entity_poly.type
_entity_poly.pdbx_seq_one_letter_code
_entity_poly.pdbx_strand_id
1 'polypeptide(L)'
;MSTPFSVTDTMGFELPELEYAYDALEPHIDAETMELHHSKHHAGYTANLNAAIDGTEMEAMGIEELMVEKFDNAAVRNNGGGFWNHRLFWSTMSPTGGGVPSGNLANAIDDSFGSFDTMKEQFAKAAMTRFGSGWAWLCVSDGGLTICSTPNQDNPLMTGEGVPILGVDVWEHAYYKSYGPGRATYVQAWWNVVDWKAVAENFEAAI
;
A
#
# COMPACT_ATOMS: atom_id res chain seq x y z
N MET A 1 0.00 -28.82 4.92
CA MET A 1 -0.61 -28.09 3.83
C MET A 1 0.34 -26.95 3.54
N SER A 2 0.84 -26.88 2.32
CA SER A 2 2.08 -26.22 1.97
C SER A 2 1.90 -24.73 1.81
N THR A 3 2.64 -23.92 2.55
CA THR A 3 2.84 -22.49 2.29
C THR A 3 3.64 -22.34 0.99
N PRO A 4 3.23 -21.48 0.05
CA PRO A 4 3.87 -21.35 -1.25
C PRO A 4 5.03 -20.34 -1.28
N PHE A 5 5.79 -20.19 -0.22
CA PHE A 5 7.04 -19.44 -0.27
C PHE A 5 8.18 -20.34 0.17
N SER A 6 8.87 -20.88 -0.85
CA SER A 6 10.18 -21.55 -0.68
C SER A 6 11.17 -20.51 -0.17
N VAL A 7 11.68 -20.74 1.04
CA VAL A 7 12.85 -20.03 1.58
C VAL A 7 14.04 -20.39 0.71
N THR A 8 14.41 -19.52 -0.21
CA THR A 8 15.76 -19.52 -0.78
C THR A 8 16.63 -18.65 0.12
N ASP A 9 17.81 -19.15 0.44
CA ASP A 9 18.84 -18.57 1.33
C ASP A 9 19.37 -17.20 0.84
N THR A 10 18.54 -16.19 0.76
CA THR A 10 18.95 -14.78 0.67
C THR A 10 18.56 -14.11 1.98
N MET A 11 19.55 -13.82 2.81
CA MET A 11 19.37 -13.01 4.00
C MET A 11 19.02 -11.59 3.57
N GLY A 12 17.73 -11.22 3.61
CA GLY A 12 17.23 -9.91 3.25
C GLY A 12 15.95 -9.91 2.41
N PHE A 13 15.36 -8.72 2.27
CA PHE A 13 14.17 -8.48 1.44
C PHE A 13 14.59 -8.19 -0.01
N GLU A 14 13.84 -8.69 -0.97
CA GLU A 14 14.03 -8.40 -2.39
C GLU A 14 12.98 -7.40 -2.88
N LEU A 15 13.39 -6.49 -3.79
CA LEU A 15 12.43 -5.62 -4.48
C LEU A 15 11.49 -6.50 -5.31
N PRO A 16 10.17 -6.53 -5.03
CA PRO A 16 9.25 -7.34 -5.83
C PRO A 16 9.18 -6.81 -7.26
N GLU A 17 9.15 -7.71 -8.24
CA GLU A 17 8.85 -7.35 -9.62
C GLU A 17 7.39 -6.89 -9.75
N LEU A 18 7.12 -5.94 -10.67
CA LEU A 18 5.76 -5.58 -11.03
C LEU A 18 5.17 -6.64 -11.97
N GLU A 19 3.91 -6.98 -11.78
CA GLU A 19 3.19 -7.91 -12.66
C GLU A 19 2.76 -7.27 -14.01
N TYR A 20 3.05 -5.98 -14.21
CA TYR A 20 2.69 -5.18 -15.38
C TYR A 20 3.80 -4.20 -15.75
N ALA A 21 3.85 -3.78 -17.02
CA ALA A 21 4.82 -2.83 -17.51
C ALA A 21 4.61 -1.42 -16.90
N TYR A 22 5.64 -0.58 -16.88
CA TYR A 22 5.54 0.76 -16.31
C TYR A 22 4.50 1.66 -16.99
N ASP A 23 4.24 1.47 -18.29
CA ASP A 23 3.24 2.22 -19.06
C ASP A 23 1.81 1.63 -18.99
N ALA A 24 1.66 0.49 -18.32
CA ALA A 24 0.39 -0.25 -18.34
C ALA A 24 -0.76 0.43 -17.56
N LEU A 25 -0.44 1.36 -16.65
CA LEU A 25 -1.43 2.11 -15.88
C LEU A 25 -1.80 3.47 -16.51
N GLU A 26 -1.24 3.80 -17.67
CA GLU A 26 -1.62 4.99 -18.42
C GLU A 26 -3.09 4.91 -18.91
N PRO A 27 -3.81 6.04 -18.96
CA PRO A 27 -3.34 7.41 -18.71
C PRO A 27 -3.44 7.87 -17.25
N HIS A 28 -3.68 6.97 -16.29
CA HIS A 28 -3.97 7.29 -14.90
C HIS A 28 -2.72 7.49 -14.05
N ILE A 29 -1.67 6.73 -14.31
CA ILE A 29 -0.32 6.90 -13.73
C ILE A 29 0.66 6.75 -14.88
N ASP A 30 1.51 7.75 -15.11
CA ASP A 30 2.43 7.76 -16.23
C ASP A 30 3.64 6.83 -16.02
N ALA A 31 4.20 6.35 -17.14
CA ALA A 31 5.31 5.40 -17.14
C ALA A 31 6.55 5.92 -16.39
N GLU A 32 6.88 7.21 -16.52
CA GLU A 32 8.05 7.79 -15.85
C GLU A 32 7.86 7.84 -14.34
N THR A 33 6.65 8.17 -13.87
CA THR A 33 6.30 8.09 -12.44
C THR A 33 6.42 6.66 -11.94
N MET A 34 5.88 5.67 -12.67
CA MET A 34 5.95 4.26 -12.28
C MET A 34 7.40 3.76 -12.20
N GLU A 35 8.23 4.07 -13.19
CA GLU A 35 9.64 3.67 -13.21
C GLU A 35 10.41 4.27 -12.03
N LEU A 36 10.29 5.57 -11.78
CA LEU A 36 10.97 6.24 -10.67
C LEU A 36 10.45 5.75 -9.32
N HIS A 37 9.16 5.57 -9.19
CA HIS A 37 8.52 5.16 -7.96
C HIS A 37 8.92 3.73 -7.56
N HIS A 38 8.95 2.79 -8.51
CA HIS A 38 9.40 1.42 -8.27
C HIS A 38 10.93 1.30 -8.21
N SER A 39 11.65 1.71 -9.30
CA SER A 39 13.08 1.43 -9.44
C SER A 39 13.99 2.32 -8.59
N LYS A 40 13.50 3.44 -8.03
CA LYS A 40 14.27 4.35 -7.17
C LYS A 40 13.71 4.41 -5.74
N HIS A 41 12.43 4.78 -5.57
CA HIS A 41 11.88 4.92 -4.21
C HIS A 41 11.73 3.55 -3.54
N HIS A 42 11.00 2.60 -4.11
CA HIS A 42 10.81 1.28 -3.50
C HIS A 42 12.14 0.50 -3.41
N ALA A 43 12.96 0.52 -4.45
CA ALA A 43 14.31 -0.07 -4.42
C ALA A 43 15.19 0.55 -3.33
N GLY A 44 15.11 1.86 -3.12
CA GLY A 44 15.83 2.56 -2.07
C GLY A 44 15.38 2.13 -0.67
N TYR A 45 14.07 2.02 -0.43
CA TYR A 45 13.54 1.51 0.83
C TYR A 45 13.98 0.06 1.09
N THR A 46 13.95 -0.79 0.06
CA THR A 46 14.40 -2.20 0.16
C THR A 46 15.87 -2.28 0.56
N ALA A 47 16.74 -1.55 -0.12
CA ALA A 47 18.18 -1.56 0.16
C ALA A 47 18.49 -1.00 1.56
N ASN A 48 17.83 0.10 1.97
CA ASN A 48 18.05 0.72 3.27
C ASN A 48 17.47 -0.13 4.42
N LEU A 49 16.35 -0.84 4.21
CA LEU A 49 15.82 -1.79 5.18
C LEU A 49 16.82 -2.91 5.42
N ASN A 50 17.31 -3.53 4.35
CA ASN A 50 18.31 -4.60 4.46
C ASN A 50 19.55 -4.13 5.21
N ALA A 51 20.07 -2.93 4.88
CA ALA A 51 21.21 -2.37 5.61
C ALA A 51 20.93 -2.08 7.09
N ALA A 52 19.67 -1.79 7.46
CA ALA A 52 19.29 -1.51 8.84
C ALA A 52 19.14 -2.78 9.70
N ILE A 53 18.83 -3.94 9.08
CA ILE A 53 18.64 -5.21 9.79
C ILE A 53 19.87 -6.12 9.73
N ASP A 54 20.79 -5.88 8.79
CA ASP A 54 22.00 -6.70 8.57
C ASP A 54 22.81 -6.91 9.85
N GLY A 55 23.12 -8.18 10.14
CA GLY A 55 23.88 -8.60 11.33
C GLY A 55 23.15 -8.37 12.67
N THR A 56 21.87 -8.08 12.67
CA THR A 56 21.04 -7.93 13.88
C THR A 56 20.05 -9.10 14.05
N GLU A 57 19.40 -9.18 15.21
CA GLU A 57 18.30 -10.15 15.43
C GLU A 57 17.10 -9.95 14.48
N MET A 58 16.96 -8.76 13.93
CA MET A 58 15.87 -8.40 13.00
C MET A 58 16.00 -9.05 11.62
N GLU A 59 17.19 -9.54 11.27
CA GLU A 59 17.46 -10.20 9.99
C GLU A 59 16.62 -11.48 9.77
N ALA A 60 16.23 -12.14 10.87
CA ALA A 60 15.38 -13.32 10.84
C ALA A 60 13.87 -13.04 10.90
N MET A 61 13.47 -11.77 11.03
CA MET A 61 12.07 -11.37 11.20
C MET A 61 11.38 -11.15 9.86
N GLY A 62 10.09 -11.48 9.79
CA GLY A 62 9.23 -11.11 8.68
C GLY A 62 8.93 -9.60 8.66
N ILE A 63 8.56 -9.08 7.48
CA ILE A 63 8.31 -7.63 7.35
C ILE A 63 7.13 -7.16 8.21
N GLU A 64 6.06 -7.93 8.31
CA GLU A 64 4.91 -7.61 9.15
C GLU A 64 5.29 -7.58 10.64
N GLU A 65 6.13 -8.53 11.07
CA GLU A 65 6.67 -8.58 12.43
C GLU A 65 7.55 -7.36 12.74
N LEU A 66 8.42 -6.97 11.79
CA LEU A 66 9.21 -5.74 11.90
C LEU A 66 8.32 -4.50 12.06
N MET A 67 7.21 -4.41 11.30
CA MET A 67 6.28 -3.27 11.39
C MET A 67 5.57 -3.19 12.73
N VAL A 68 5.26 -4.32 13.34
CA VAL A 68 4.54 -4.37 14.63
C VAL A 68 5.50 -4.21 15.81
N GLU A 69 6.68 -4.84 15.77
CA GLU A 69 7.53 -4.98 16.95
C GLU A 69 8.76 -4.05 16.96
N LYS A 70 9.20 -3.58 15.79
CA LYS A 70 10.47 -2.83 15.65
C LYS A 70 10.31 -1.43 15.05
N PHE A 71 9.08 -0.92 14.93
CA PHE A 71 8.83 0.42 14.36
C PHE A 71 9.39 1.58 15.22
N ASP A 72 9.78 1.35 16.45
CA ASP A 72 10.53 2.31 17.28
C ASP A 72 11.94 2.58 16.74
N ASN A 73 12.52 1.64 15.99
CA ASN A 73 13.72 1.86 15.21
C ASN A 73 13.40 2.71 13.97
N ALA A 74 13.89 3.94 13.93
CA ALA A 74 13.56 4.89 12.87
C ALA A 74 13.95 4.40 11.46
N ALA A 75 15.05 3.65 11.32
CA ALA A 75 15.46 3.11 10.02
C ALA A 75 14.49 2.00 9.57
N VAL A 76 14.09 1.09 10.46
CA VAL A 76 13.09 0.05 10.19
C VAL A 76 11.73 0.67 9.92
N ARG A 77 11.26 1.61 10.75
CA ARG A 77 10.00 2.32 10.57
C ARG A 77 9.89 2.96 9.19
N ASN A 78 10.89 3.75 8.79
CA ASN A 78 10.84 4.48 7.53
C ASN A 78 11.06 3.57 6.32
N ASN A 79 12.05 2.71 6.36
CA ASN A 79 12.41 1.89 5.19
C ASN A 79 11.59 0.60 5.11
N GLY A 80 11.31 -0.04 6.24
CA GLY A 80 10.40 -1.18 6.30
C GLY A 80 8.97 -0.78 5.96
N GLY A 81 8.50 0.36 6.49
CA GLY A 81 7.22 0.95 6.10
C GLY A 81 7.18 1.24 4.61
N GLY A 82 8.23 1.90 4.07
CA GLY A 82 8.34 2.15 2.64
C GLY A 82 8.30 0.87 1.81
N PHE A 83 9.04 -0.15 2.20
CA PHE A 83 9.01 -1.46 1.54
C PHE A 83 7.62 -2.09 1.56
N TRP A 84 6.99 -2.20 2.73
CA TRP A 84 5.70 -2.84 2.90
C TRP A 84 4.56 -2.11 2.18
N ASN A 85 4.51 -0.78 2.34
CA ASN A 85 3.48 0.07 1.75
C ASN A 85 3.47 -0.02 0.22
N HIS A 86 4.65 0.05 -0.40
CA HIS A 86 4.77 -0.03 -1.85
C HIS A 86 4.47 -1.42 -2.38
N ARG A 87 4.84 -2.49 -1.65
CA ARG A 87 4.45 -3.87 -2.01
C ARG A 87 2.93 -4.01 -2.11
N LEU A 88 2.19 -3.52 -1.11
CA LEU A 88 0.73 -3.52 -1.14
C LEU A 88 0.18 -2.64 -2.27
N PHE A 89 0.76 -1.46 -2.47
CA PHE A 89 0.33 -0.51 -3.51
C PHE A 89 0.39 -1.14 -4.90
N TRP A 90 1.51 -1.76 -5.25
CA TRP A 90 1.66 -2.43 -6.55
C TRP A 90 0.71 -3.61 -6.72
N SER A 91 0.54 -4.45 -5.71
CA SER A 91 -0.30 -5.64 -5.78
C SER A 91 -1.80 -5.33 -5.84
N THR A 92 -2.22 -4.12 -5.46
CA THR A 92 -3.62 -3.68 -5.51
C THR A 92 -3.96 -2.79 -6.70
N MET A 93 -3.05 -2.70 -7.70
CA MET A 93 -3.29 -2.02 -8.97
C MET A 93 -3.16 -2.97 -10.15
N SER A 94 -3.92 -2.70 -11.21
CA SER A 94 -3.94 -3.51 -12.42
C SER A 94 -4.28 -2.66 -13.65
N PRO A 95 -3.71 -2.98 -14.84
CA PRO A 95 -4.12 -2.39 -16.12
C PRO A 95 -5.59 -2.63 -16.47
N THR A 96 -6.20 -3.64 -15.87
CA THR A 96 -7.61 -3.98 -16.04
C THR A 96 -8.44 -3.65 -14.80
N GLY A 97 -7.90 -2.80 -13.93
CA GLY A 97 -8.53 -2.35 -12.69
C GLY A 97 -9.73 -1.41 -12.91
N GLY A 98 -10.15 -0.81 -11.82
CA GLY A 98 -11.33 0.05 -11.80
C GLY A 98 -12.64 -0.71 -11.57
N GLY A 99 -13.76 -0.06 -11.85
CA GLY A 99 -15.08 -0.63 -11.58
C GLY A 99 -15.47 -0.59 -10.11
N VAL A 100 -16.11 -1.65 -9.62
CA VAL A 100 -16.67 -1.74 -8.26
C VAL A 100 -16.30 -3.09 -7.61
N PRO A 101 -16.13 -3.13 -6.28
CA PRO A 101 -15.94 -4.38 -5.56
C PRO A 101 -17.18 -5.29 -5.67
N SER A 102 -17.00 -6.57 -5.41
CA SER A 102 -18.08 -7.57 -5.42
C SER A 102 -17.93 -8.56 -4.27
N GLY A 103 -18.93 -9.42 -4.08
CA GLY A 103 -18.89 -10.49 -3.07
C GLY A 103 -18.85 -9.98 -1.62
N ASN A 104 -18.08 -10.68 -0.78
CA ASN A 104 -17.97 -10.36 0.65
C ASN A 104 -17.41 -8.97 0.90
N LEU A 105 -16.42 -8.53 0.13
CA LEU A 105 -15.87 -7.19 0.26
C LEU A 105 -16.93 -6.10 -0.01
N ALA A 106 -17.77 -6.26 -1.04
CA ALA A 106 -18.85 -5.30 -1.31
C ALA A 106 -19.84 -5.24 -0.15
N ASN A 107 -20.24 -6.39 0.40
CA ASN A 107 -21.12 -6.45 1.57
C ASN A 107 -20.49 -5.76 2.78
N ALA A 108 -19.20 -6.02 3.06
CA ALA A 108 -18.50 -5.39 4.17
C ALA A 108 -18.35 -3.87 4.00
N ILE A 109 -18.21 -3.38 2.77
CA ILE A 109 -18.22 -1.95 2.46
C ILE A 109 -19.60 -1.35 2.72
N ASP A 110 -20.68 -1.99 2.25
CA ASP A 110 -22.04 -1.52 2.49
C ASP A 110 -22.38 -1.53 3.99
N ASP A 111 -21.99 -2.57 4.71
CA ASP A 111 -22.20 -2.67 6.16
C ASP A 111 -21.44 -1.58 6.94
N SER A 112 -20.20 -1.26 6.54
CA SER A 112 -19.35 -0.33 7.26
C SER A 112 -19.58 1.14 6.88
N PHE A 113 -19.91 1.43 5.61
CA PHE A 113 -19.98 2.79 5.07
C PHE A 113 -21.35 3.16 4.48
N GLY A 114 -22.26 2.20 4.35
CA GLY A 114 -23.58 2.38 3.76
C GLY A 114 -23.59 2.30 2.23
N SER A 115 -22.49 2.56 1.57
CA SER A 115 -22.31 2.37 0.12
C SER A 115 -20.85 2.48 -0.31
N PHE A 116 -20.52 1.93 -1.48
CA PHE A 116 -19.21 2.08 -2.10
C PHE A 116 -18.86 3.56 -2.40
N ASP A 117 -19.82 4.37 -2.84
CA ASP A 117 -19.58 5.78 -3.11
C ASP A 117 -19.26 6.54 -1.82
N THR A 118 -19.96 6.27 -0.73
CA THR A 118 -19.64 6.85 0.59
C THR A 118 -18.26 6.44 1.08
N MET A 119 -17.88 5.18 0.88
CA MET A 119 -16.52 4.71 1.18
C MET A 119 -15.48 5.49 0.39
N LYS A 120 -15.65 5.65 -0.93
CA LYS A 120 -14.73 6.44 -1.77
C LYS A 120 -14.61 7.89 -1.34
N GLU A 121 -15.73 8.52 -0.97
CA GLU A 121 -15.73 9.91 -0.44
C GLU A 121 -14.92 10.02 0.85
N GLN A 122 -15.12 9.09 1.80
CA GLN A 122 -14.36 9.07 3.06
C GLN A 122 -12.88 8.79 2.82
N PHE A 123 -12.55 7.87 1.92
CA PHE A 123 -11.17 7.55 1.56
C PHE A 123 -10.47 8.75 0.89
N ALA A 124 -11.13 9.39 -0.07
CA ALA A 124 -10.62 10.61 -0.70
C ALA A 124 -10.41 11.73 0.33
N LYS A 125 -11.32 11.89 1.28
CA LYS A 125 -11.17 12.85 2.38
C LYS A 125 -9.93 12.53 3.22
N ALA A 126 -9.70 11.27 3.59
CA ALA A 126 -8.51 10.86 4.33
C ALA A 126 -7.22 11.17 3.55
N ALA A 127 -7.19 10.85 2.24
CA ALA A 127 -6.09 11.17 1.34
C ALA A 127 -5.81 12.68 1.24
N MET A 128 -6.86 13.50 1.11
CA MET A 128 -6.75 14.95 0.94
C MET A 128 -6.39 15.67 2.23
N THR A 129 -6.86 15.20 3.38
CA THR A 129 -6.57 15.82 4.69
C THR A 129 -5.24 15.38 5.27
N ARG A 130 -4.56 14.38 4.69
CA ARG A 130 -3.18 14.04 5.07
C ARG A 130 -2.25 15.19 4.70
N PHE A 131 -1.84 15.96 5.70
CA PHE A 131 -0.93 17.08 5.49
C PHE A 131 0.48 16.55 5.19
N GLY A 132 1.07 17.04 4.10
CA GLY A 132 2.39 16.58 3.63
C GLY A 132 2.35 15.18 3.02
N SER A 133 3.44 14.45 3.20
CA SER A 133 3.63 13.09 2.70
C SER A 133 2.93 12.06 3.59
N GLY A 134 2.44 11.00 2.98
CA GLY A 134 1.82 9.88 3.69
C GLY A 134 0.95 9.03 2.81
N TRP A 135 0.04 8.32 3.44
CA TRP A 135 -0.83 7.32 2.83
C TRP A 135 -2.26 7.43 3.34
N ALA A 136 -3.23 7.03 2.53
CA ALA A 136 -4.59 6.74 2.99
C ALA A 136 -4.89 5.25 2.80
N TRP A 137 -5.63 4.66 3.73
CA TRP A 137 -5.80 3.22 3.85
C TRP A 137 -7.27 2.84 4.03
N LEU A 138 -7.64 1.69 3.45
CA LEU A 138 -8.81 0.90 3.83
C LEU A 138 -8.30 -0.31 4.61
N CYS A 139 -8.81 -0.51 5.83
CA CYS A 139 -8.33 -1.52 6.77
C CYS A 139 -9.47 -2.41 7.26
N VAL A 140 -9.14 -3.67 7.54
CA VAL A 140 -9.98 -4.56 8.36
C VAL A 140 -9.64 -4.33 9.82
N SER A 141 -10.64 -4.11 10.64
CA SER A 141 -10.54 -3.96 12.10
C SER A 141 -11.65 -4.75 12.81
N ASP A 142 -11.63 -4.80 14.16
CA ASP A 142 -12.58 -5.60 14.98
C ASP A 142 -14.07 -5.33 14.73
N GLY A 143 -14.41 -4.24 14.10
CA GLY A 143 -15.80 -3.84 13.84
C GLY A 143 -16.21 -3.86 12.36
N GLY A 144 -15.34 -4.31 11.47
CA GLY A 144 -15.53 -4.26 10.02
C GLY A 144 -14.46 -3.47 9.31
N LEU A 145 -14.83 -2.71 8.27
CA LEU A 145 -13.89 -1.89 7.52
C LEU A 145 -13.77 -0.47 8.09
N THR A 146 -12.54 0.05 8.13
CA THR A 146 -12.24 1.41 8.57
C THR A 146 -11.35 2.13 7.58
N ILE A 147 -11.39 3.46 7.59
CA ILE A 147 -10.50 4.31 6.78
C ILE A 147 -9.66 5.16 7.70
N CYS A 148 -8.35 5.16 7.45
CA CYS A 148 -7.41 6.01 8.17
C CYS A 148 -6.36 6.62 7.24
N SER A 149 -5.50 7.46 7.77
CA SER A 149 -4.33 7.97 7.04
C SER A 149 -3.13 8.12 7.97
N THR A 150 -1.95 7.78 7.47
CA THR A 150 -0.70 7.79 8.22
C THR A 150 0.32 8.73 7.58
N PRO A 151 1.20 9.38 8.38
CA PRO A 151 2.25 10.25 7.85
C PRO A 151 3.43 9.45 7.31
N ASN A 152 4.16 10.02 6.37
CA ASN A 152 5.40 9.47 5.83
C ASN A 152 5.24 8.03 5.36
N GLN A 153 6.03 7.09 5.89
CA GLN A 153 5.93 5.67 5.58
C GLN A 153 5.32 4.84 6.73
N ASP A 154 4.73 5.49 7.73
CA ASP A 154 3.93 4.79 8.74
C ASP A 154 2.74 4.09 8.07
N ASN A 155 2.31 2.99 8.67
CA ASN A 155 1.15 2.23 8.21
C ASN A 155 0.30 1.71 9.38
N PRO A 156 -0.92 1.25 9.12
CA PRO A 156 -1.85 0.79 10.17
C PRO A 156 -1.34 -0.40 10.99
N LEU A 157 -0.41 -1.22 10.50
CA LEU A 157 0.21 -2.30 11.29
C LEU A 157 1.02 -1.72 12.45
N MET A 158 1.72 -0.60 12.23
CA MET A 158 2.51 0.09 13.27
C MET A 158 1.62 0.81 14.29
N THR A 159 0.48 1.34 13.84
CA THR A 159 -0.40 2.19 14.66
C THR A 159 -1.52 1.40 15.33
N GLY A 160 -1.73 0.14 14.94
CA GLY A 160 -2.81 -0.71 15.48
C GLY A 160 -4.20 -0.33 14.97
N GLU A 161 -4.31 0.38 13.85
CA GLU A 161 -5.61 0.80 13.28
C GLU A 161 -6.29 -0.29 12.43
N GLY A 162 -5.68 -1.46 12.31
CA GLY A 162 -6.21 -2.61 11.58
C GLY A 162 -5.23 -3.15 10.54
N VAL A 163 -5.69 -4.15 9.77
CA VAL A 163 -4.92 -4.76 8.67
C VAL A 163 -5.24 -4.02 7.37
N PRO A 164 -4.29 -3.32 6.75
CA PRO A 164 -4.55 -2.60 5.50
C PRO A 164 -4.76 -3.59 4.34
N ILE A 165 -5.85 -3.40 3.61
CA ILE A 165 -6.19 -4.20 2.41
C ILE A 165 -6.07 -3.41 1.11
N LEU A 166 -6.06 -2.06 1.21
CA LEU A 166 -5.88 -1.13 0.10
C LEU A 166 -5.22 0.13 0.64
N GLY A 167 -4.28 0.69 -0.12
CA GLY A 167 -3.63 1.96 0.21
C GLY A 167 -3.35 2.80 -1.01
N VAL A 168 -3.38 4.13 -0.86
CA VAL A 168 -2.93 5.09 -1.87
C VAL A 168 -1.79 5.93 -1.33
N ASP A 169 -0.72 6.01 -2.10
CA ASP A 169 0.41 6.89 -1.82
C ASP A 169 0.03 8.35 -2.14
N VAL A 170 0.15 9.24 -1.15
CA VAL A 170 -0.08 10.68 -1.34
C VAL A 170 1.20 11.51 -1.15
N TRP A 171 2.37 10.87 -1.17
CA TRP A 171 3.63 11.55 -1.40
C TRP A 171 3.62 12.21 -2.79
N GLU A 172 4.21 13.39 -2.93
CA GLU A 172 4.22 14.11 -4.20
C GLU A 172 4.94 13.33 -5.31
N HIS A 173 5.93 12.49 -4.97
CA HIS A 173 6.60 11.65 -5.97
C HIS A 173 5.66 10.66 -6.69
N ALA A 174 4.53 10.32 -6.08
CA ALA A 174 3.56 9.39 -6.67
C ALA A 174 2.72 10.04 -7.79
N TYR A 175 2.64 11.39 -7.87
CA TYR A 175 1.70 12.03 -8.77
C TYR A 175 2.16 13.36 -9.38
N TYR A 176 3.20 14.01 -8.86
CA TYR A 176 3.51 15.39 -9.22
C TYR A 176 3.87 15.59 -10.69
N LYS A 177 4.46 14.59 -11.36
CA LYS A 177 4.82 14.68 -12.78
C LYS A 177 3.62 14.90 -13.69
N SER A 178 2.53 14.17 -13.48
CA SER A 178 1.32 14.26 -14.30
C SER A 178 0.26 15.21 -13.76
N TYR A 179 0.21 15.37 -12.45
CA TYR A 179 -0.87 16.10 -11.77
C TYR A 179 -0.42 17.39 -11.09
N GLY A 180 0.91 17.66 -11.01
CA GLY A 180 1.42 18.80 -10.25
C GLY A 180 0.89 18.80 -8.82
N PRO A 181 0.37 19.93 -8.28
CA PRO A 181 -0.20 19.99 -6.94
C PRO A 181 -1.59 19.33 -6.82
N GLY A 182 -2.10 18.73 -7.90
CA GLY A 182 -3.47 18.22 -8.00
C GLY A 182 -3.70 16.85 -7.37
N ARG A 183 -3.39 16.66 -6.06
CA ARG A 183 -3.62 15.40 -5.36
C ARG A 183 -5.04 14.85 -5.54
N ALA A 184 -6.06 15.72 -5.51
CA ALA A 184 -7.45 15.30 -5.68
C ALA A 184 -7.69 14.63 -7.04
N THR A 185 -7.14 15.20 -8.12
CA THR A 185 -7.27 14.66 -9.48
C THR A 185 -6.52 13.32 -9.60
N TYR A 186 -5.34 13.21 -8.99
CA TYR A 186 -4.61 11.95 -8.92
C TYR A 186 -5.41 10.85 -8.19
N VAL A 187 -5.91 11.13 -7.00
CA VAL A 187 -6.71 10.15 -6.23
C VAL A 187 -7.95 9.72 -7.00
N GLN A 188 -8.60 10.65 -7.70
CA GLN A 188 -9.73 10.32 -8.57
C GLN A 188 -9.33 9.43 -9.76
N ALA A 189 -8.18 9.71 -10.40
CA ALA A 189 -7.68 8.90 -11.50
C ALA A 189 -7.24 7.50 -11.05
N TRP A 190 -6.62 7.40 -9.87
CA TRP A 190 -6.14 6.15 -9.29
C TRP A 190 -7.24 5.10 -9.11
N TRP A 191 -8.48 5.47 -8.82
CA TRP A 191 -9.60 4.51 -8.73
C TRP A 191 -9.81 3.68 -10.00
N ASN A 192 -9.35 4.15 -11.16
CA ASN A 192 -9.48 3.42 -12.42
C ASN A 192 -8.47 2.27 -12.57
N VAL A 193 -7.46 2.21 -11.72
CA VAL A 193 -6.43 1.17 -11.75
C VAL A 193 -6.48 0.25 -10.53
N VAL A 194 -7.40 0.47 -9.57
CA VAL A 194 -7.55 -0.39 -8.39
C VAL A 194 -8.02 -1.78 -8.81
N ASP A 195 -7.26 -2.80 -8.42
CA ASP A 195 -7.63 -4.20 -8.61
C ASP A 195 -8.51 -4.70 -7.46
N TRP A 196 -9.81 -4.59 -7.65
CA TRP A 196 -10.78 -5.02 -6.62
C TRP A 196 -10.74 -6.52 -6.34
N LYS A 197 -10.22 -7.34 -7.25
CA LYS A 197 -10.01 -8.76 -7.00
C LYS A 197 -8.88 -8.95 -5.98
N ALA A 198 -7.74 -8.30 -6.19
CA ALA A 198 -6.62 -8.34 -5.24
C ALA A 198 -7.02 -7.76 -3.87
N VAL A 199 -7.79 -6.67 -3.85
CA VAL A 199 -8.32 -6.10 -2.59
C VAL A 199 -9.26 -7.06 -1.87
N ALA A 200 -10.10 -7.81 -2.61
CA ALA A 200 -10.97 -8.83 -2.01
C ALA A 200 -10.16 -10.02 -1.46
N GLU A 201 -9.10 -10.44 -2.14
CA GLU A 201 -8.18 -11.48 -1.64
C GLU A 201 -7.49 -11.03 -0.35
N ASN A 202 -7.03 -9.78 -0.27
CA ASN A 202 -6.47 -9.20 0.96
C ASN A 202 -7.52 -9.15 2.08
N PHE A 203 -8.77 -8.80 1.76
CA PHE A 203 -9.88 -8.80 2.72
C PHE A 203 -10.13 -10.19 3.31
N GLU A 204 -10.25 -11.21 2.47
CA GLU A 204 -10.46 -12.60 2.91
C GLU A 204 -9.29 -13.13 3.76
N ALA A 205 -8.07 -12.66 3.51
CA ALA A 205 -6.90 -13.04 4.30
C ALA A 205 -6.83 -12.33 5.66
N ALA A 206 -7.54 -11.20 5.82
CA ALA A 206 -7.50 -10.36 7.02
C ALA A 206 -8.63 -10.64 8.01
N ILE A 207 -9.66 -11.43 7.61
CA ILE A 207 -10.79 -11.83 8.48
C ILE A 207 -10.60 -13.30 9.05
#